data_e49d602bf34c7fd0497b3ed99c72e061
#
_entry.id   e49d602bf34c7fd0497b3ed99c72e061
#
_cell.length_a   1.000
_cell.length_b   1.000
_cell.length_c   1.000
_cell.angle_alpha   90.00
_cell.angle_beta   90.00
_cell.angle_gamma   90.00
#
_symmetry.space_group_name_H-M   'P 1'
#
loop_
_entity.id
_entity.type
_entity.pdbx_description
1 polymer ?
#
loop_
_entity_poly.entity_id
_entity_poly.type
_entity_poly.pdbx_seq_one_letter_code
_entity_poly.pdbx_strand_id
1 'polypeptide(L)'
;MRLRIILAGAMLSLGGCEAGNDNQSAEEHGPIATTAVAAAGGAPADCSKLPDFVPLYADARIETCVSGPAGEPHRESGTLVYTTGATPEAIIAWYKEKTAIDGLVPALSTPSLFSARDGGKRSMMAVVETARGATKVTLNWGRDT
;
A
#
# COMPACT_ATOMS: atom_id res chain seq x y z
N MET A 1 22.83 57.44 -16.51
CA MET A 1 24.17 56.88 -16.31
C MET A 1 24.07 55.39 -16.68
N ARG A 2 24.24 55.06 -17.86
CA ARG A 2 25.39 54.52 -18.61
C ARG A 2 26.17 53.46 -17.80
N LEU A 3 25.96 52.14 -18.11
CA LEU A 3 27.08 51.34 -18.62
C LEU A 3 26.56 50.02 -19.27
N ARG A 4 26.91 49.89 -20.52
CA ARG A 4 26.84 48.68 -21.36
C ARG A 4 28.08 47.85 -21.06
N ILE A 5 27.99 46.52 -21.03
CA ILE A 5 29.07 45.65 -21.53
C ILE A 5 28.46 44.43 -22.18
N ILE A 6 28.77 44.30 -23.45
CA ILE A 6 28.60 43.16 -24.32
C ILE A 6 29.86 42.29 -24.14
N LEU A 7 29.73 40.97 -24.10
CA LEU A 7 30.74 40.10 -24.70
C LEU A 7 30.15 38.74 -25.05
N ALA A 8 30.31 38.46 -26.34
CA ALA A 8 30.03 37.23 -27.03
C ALA A 8 31.12 36.17 -26.72
N GLY A 9 30.74 34.91 -26.86
CA GLY A 9 31.70 33.81 -26.83
C GLY A 9 31.04 32.54 -27.31
N ALA A 10 31.03 32.33 -28.61
CA ALA A 10 30.70 31.08 -29.25
C ALA A 10 31.89 30.11 -29.15
N MET A 11 31.65 28.85 -28.80
CA MET A 11 32.52 27.75 -29.26
C MET A 11 31.69 26.49 -29.45
N LEU A 12 31.58 26.13 -30.72
CA LEU A 12 31.26 24.79 -31.19
C LEU A 12 32.43 23.86 -30.88
N SER A 13 32.14 22.68 -30.39
CA SER A 13 33.00 21.52 -30.61
C SER A 13 32.14 20.30 -30.90
N LEU A 14 32.12 19.92 -32.16
CA LEU A 14 31.78 18.59 -32.65
C LEU A 14 32.90 17.65 -32.21
N GLY A 15 32.54 16.46 -31.72
CA GLY A 15 33.56 15.41 -31.51
C GLY A 15 32.94 14.13 -30.93
N GLY A 16 32.86 13.12 -31.80
CA GLY A 16 33.13 11.75 -31.39
C GLY A 16 31.94 10.87 -31.06
N CYS A 17 31.39 10.16 -32.05
CA CYS A 17 30.76 8.84 -31.85
C CYS A 17 31.85 7.88 -31.40
N GLU A 18 31.73 7.35 -30.19
CA GLU A 18 32.44 6.13 -29.79
C GLU A 18 31.43 5.14 -29.28
N ALA A 19 31.28 4.05 -30.03
CA ALA A 19 30.52 2.88 -29.65
C ALA A 19 31.25 2.17 -28.51
N GLY A 20 30.92 2.55 -27.27
CA GLY A 20 31.28 1.82 -26.08
C GLY A 20 30.10 0.94 -25.66
N ASN A 21 30.28 -0.35 -25.87
CA ASN A 21 29.35 -1.38 -25.41
C ASN A 21 29.57 -1.57 -23.91
N ASP A 22 29.07 -0.66 -23.10
CA ASP A 22 29.04 -0.83 -21.65
C ASP A 22 27.68 -1.37 -21.27
N ASN A 23 27.73 -2.65 -20.98
CA ASN A 23 26.67 -3.44 -20.34
C ASN A 23 26.47 -2.92 -18.92
N GLN A 24 25.93 -1.70 -18.78
CA GLN A 24 25.38 -1.23 -17.52
C GLN A 24 24.03 -1.93 -17.34
N SER A 25 24.07 -2.94 -16.48
CA SER A 25 22.86 -3.46 -15.84
C SER A 25 22.11 -2.26 -15.24
N ALA A 26 21.14 -1.75 -16.01
CA ALA A 26 20.09 -0.95 -15.42
C ALA A 26 19.46 -1.83 -14.35
N GLU A 27 19.66 -1.51 -13.10
CA GLU A 27 18.80 -1.98 -12.03
C GLU A 27 17.43 -1.41 -12.36
N GLU A 28 16.71 -2.19 -13.12
CA GLU A 28 15.30 -2.04 -13.36
C GLU A 28 14.65 -2.11 -11.97
N HIS A 29 14.37 -0.95 -11.41
CA HIS A 29 13.38 -0.84 -10.36
C HIS A 29 12.07 -1.27 -11.01
N GLY A 30 11.91 -2.59 -11.12
CA GLY A 30 10.68 -3.19 -11.55
C GLY A 30 9.56 -2.59 -10.71
N PRO A 31 8.40 -2.29 -11.31
CA PRO A 31 7.24 -1.88 -10.54
C PRO A 31 7.07 -2.94 -9.46
N ILE A 32 6.91 -2.48 -8.21
CA ILE A 32 6.54 -3.36 -7.11
C ILE A 32 5.30 -4.08 -7.62
N ALA A 33 5.49 -5.31 -8.06
CA ALA A 33 4.41 -6.15 -8.50
C ALA A 33 3.54 -6.35 -7.27
N THR A 34 2.50 -5.53 -7.17
CA THR A 34 1.34 -5.87 -6.37
C THR A 34 0.80 -7.13 -7.02
N THR A 35 1.35 -8.26 -6.64
CA THR A 35 0.83 -9.55 -7.04
C THR A 35 -0.51 -9.68 -6.35
N ALA A 36 -1.54 -9.11 -6.96
CA ALA A 36 -2.91 -9.49 -6.70
C ALA A 36 -2.97 -10.97 -7.12
N VAL A 37 -2.78 -11.84 -6.18
CA VAL A 37 -3.09 -13.27 -6.35
C VAL A 37 -4.61 -13.30 -6.50
N ALA A 38 -5.06 -13.28 -7.74
CA ALA A 38 -6.43 -13.59 -8.07
C ALA A 38 -6.61 -15.05 -7.64
N ALA A 39 -7.32 -15.27 -6.54
CA ALA A 39 -7.78 -16.59 -6.14
C ALA A 39 -8.80 -17.05 -7.17
N ALA A 40 -8.32 -17.76 -8.19
CA ALA A 40 -9.16 -18.51 -9.10
C ALA A 40 -9.78 -19.66 -8.30
N GLY A 41 -11.09 -19.57 -8.01
CA GLY A 41 -11.93 -20.72 -7.62
C GLY A 41 -11.41 -21.58 -6.46
N GLY A 42 -10.78 -20.99 -5.45
CA GLY A 42 -10.23 -21.68 -4.30
C GLY A 42 -11.25 -21.84 -3.17
N ALA A 43 -10.96 -22.74 -2.25
CA ALA A 43 -11.67 -22.91 -0.98
C ALA A 43 -11.86 -21.56 -0.26
N PRO A 44 -12.90 -21.41 0.60
CA PRO A 44 -13.10 -20.20 1.39
C PRO A 44 -11.81 -19.76 2.05
N ALA A 45 -11.50 -18.46 1.99
CA ALA A 45 -10.29 -17.94 2.61
C ALA A 45 -10.29 -18.22 4.11
N ASP A 46 -9.24 -18.90 4.60
CA ASP A 46 -9.09 -19.21 6.02
C ASP A 46 -8.55 -17.99 6.77
N CYS A 47 -9.42 -17.32 7.52
CA CYS A 47 -9.09 -16.17 8.37
C CYS A 47 -8.96 -16.55 9.86
N SER A 48 -8.79 -17.82 10.19
CA SER A 48 -8.66 -18.27 11.59
C SER A 48 -7.48 -17.64 12.35
N LYS A 49 -6.50 -17.11 11.61
CA LYS A 49 -5.30 -16.44 12.14
C LYS A 49 -5.37 -14.91 12.08
N LEU A 50 -6.54 -14.36 11.75
CA LEU A 50 -6.70 -12.90 11.75
C LEU A 50 -6.56 -12.37 13.18
N PRO A 51 -5.67 -11.38 13.43
CA PRO A 51 -5.50 -10.84 14.78
C PRO A 51 -6.74 -10.09 15.26
N ASP A 52 -7.00 -10.09 16.56
CA ASP A 52 -8.18 -9.45 17.18
C ASP A 52 -8.28 -7.95 16.88
N PHE A 53 -7.15 -7.27 16.70
CA PHE A 53 -7.12 -5.84 16.37
C PHE A 53 -7.40 -5.53 14.88
N VAL A 54 -7.60 -6.55 14.05
CA VAL A 54 -7.96 -6.41 12.64
C VAL A 54 -9.47 -6.65 12.50
N PRO A 55 -10.28 -5.60 12.57
CA PRO A 55 -11.72 -5.77 12.59
C PRO A 55 -12.25 -6.12 11.19
N LEU A 56 -13.22 -7.02 11.14
CA LEU A 56 -13.94 -7.41 9.94
C LEU A 56 -15.33 -6.77 9.92
N TYR A 57 -15.67 -6.11 8.82
CA TYR A 57 -16.99 -5.49 8.66
C TYR A 57 -18.12 -6.55 8.63
N ALA A 58 -19.28 -6.22 9.15
CA ALA A 58 -20.32 -7.23 9.46
C ALA A 58 -20.85 -8.00 8.24
N ASP A 59 -20.94 -7.36 7.07
CA ASP A 59 -21.39 -7.98 5.79
C ASP A 59 -20.24 -8.29 4.82
N ALA A 60 -18.99 -8.32 5.34
CA ALA A 60 -17.81 -8.57 4.53
C ALA A 60 -17.86 -9.96 3.86
N ARG A 61 -17.69 -9.96 2.54
CA ARG A 61 -17.49 -11.16 1.76
C ARG A 61 -16.00 -11.30 1.47
N ILE A 62 -15.34 -12.19 2.17
CA ILE A 62 -13.89 -12.36 2.11
C ILE A 62 -13.50 -12.98 0.78
N GLU A 63 -12.56 -12.34 0.08
CA GLU A 63 -11.95 -12.82 -1.16
C GLU A 63 -10.57 -13.43 -0.91
N THR A 64 -9.81 -12.84 0.01
CA THR A 64 -8.44 -13.26 0.33
C THR A 64 -8.16 -13.03 1.80
N CYS A 65 -7.50 -13.96 2.44
CA CYS A 65 -7.01 -13.84 3.81
C CYS A 65 -5.71 -14.62 3.92
N VAL A 66 -4.60 -13.91 4.04
CA VAL A 66 -3.27 -14.51 4.14
C VAL A 66 -2.49 -13.87 5.26
N SER A 67 -1.68 -14.65 5.96
CA SER A 67 -0.77 -14.16 7.00
C SER A 67 0.48 -15.03 7.07
N GLY A 68 1.55 -14.46 7.60
CA GLY A 68 2.81 -15.17 7.80
C GLY A 68 3.92 -14.28 8.34
N PRO A 69 5.12 -14.85 8.53
CA PRO A 69 6.30 -14.10 8.94
C PRO A 69 6.59 -12.95 7.97
N ALA A 70 6.93 -11.79 8.50
CA ALA A 70 7.14 -10.56 7.72
C ALA A 70 8.60 -10.29 7.33
N GLY A 71 9.43 -11.32 7.25
CA GLY A 71 10.86 -11.19 6.90
C GLY A 71 11.75 -10.67 8.03
N GLU A 72 11.21 -10.06 9.06
CA GLU A 72 11.91 -9.66 10.28
C GLU A 72 11.64 -10.67 11.41
N PRO A 73 12.65 -10.95 12.27
CA PRO A 73 12.43 -11.77 13.45
C PRO A 73 11.31 -11.19 14.33
N HIS A 74 10.43 -12.03 14.82
CA HIS A 74 9.33 -11.64 15.72
C HIS A 74 8.32 -10.68 15.11
N ARG A 75 8.16 -10.70 13.77
CA ARG A 75 7.13 -9.91 13.10
C ARG A 75 6.25 -10.79 12.22
N GLU A 76 4.95 -10.59 12.32
CA GLU A 76 3.93 -11.22 11.49
C GLU A 76 3.17 -10.14 10.71
N SER A 77 2.78 -10.45 9.49
CA SER A 77 1.94 -9.57 8.68
C SER A 77 0.91 -10.37 7.89
N GLY A 78 -0.08 -9.68 7.38
CA GLY A 78 -1.08 -10.30 6.53
C GLY A 78 -1.86 -9.31 5.70
N THR A 79 -2.62 -9.88 4.76
CA THR A 79 -3.52 -9.14 3.88
C THR A 79 -4.90 -9.80 3.93
N LEU A 80 -5.91 -8.97 4.13
CA LEU A 80 -7.31 -9.30 4.04
C LEU A 80 -7.93 -8.52 2.89
N VAL A 81 -8.60 -9.20 1.96
CA VAL A 81 -9.36 -8.57 0.89
C VAL A 81 -10.82 -9.02 1.01
N TYR A 82 -11.73 -8.09 1.01
CA TYR A 82 -13.16 -8.38 1.04
C TYR A 82 -13.98 -7.35 0.26
N THR A 83 -15.20 -7.70 -0.09
CA THR A 83 -16.21 -6.81 -0.64
C THR A 83 -17.38 -6.64 0.33
N THR A 84 -18.04 -5.48 0.27
CA THR A 84 -19.20 -5.12 1.10
C THR A 84 -20.16 -4.23 0.32
N GLY A 85 -21.41 -4.19 0.76
CA GLY A 85 -22.43 -3.24 0.25
C GLY A 85 -22.34 -1.83 0.85
N ALA A 86 -21.54 -1.63 1.90
CA ALA A 86 -21.36 -0.32 2.53
C ALA A 86 -20.61 0.66 1.60
N THR A 87 -20.81 1.98 1.78
CA THR A 87 -20.06 2.97 1.01
C THR A 87 -18.62 3.11 1.52
N PRO A 88 -17.68 3.59 0.67
CA PRO A 88 -16.31 3.84 1.10
C PRO A 88 -16.21 4.72 2.35
N GLU A 89 -17.01 5.77 2.43
CA GLU A 89 -17.03 6.70 3.57
C GLU A 89 -17.49 6.00 4.86
N ALA A 90 -18.49 5.14 4.77
CA ALA A 90 -18.98 4.35 5.90
C ALA A 90 -17.89 3.40 6.42
N ILE A 91 -17.15 2.75 5.51
CA ILE A 91 -16.05 1.87 5.86
C ILE A 91 -14.91 2.63 6.56
N ILE A 92 -14.50 3.79 6.02
CA ILE A 92 -13.46 4.62 6.64
C ILE A 92 -13.89 5.11 8.03
N ALA A 93 -15.14 5.56 8.18
CA ALA A 93 -15.68 5.98 9.47
C ALA A 93 -15.69 4.83 10.49
N TRP A 94 -16.11 3.65 10.06
CA TRP A 94 -16.15 2.45 10.89
C TRP A 94 -14.74 2.01 11.34
N TYR A 95 -13.73 2.04 10.45
CA TYR A 95 -12.36 1.72 10.85
C TYR A 95 -11.82 2.71 11.89
N LYS A 96 -12.11 4.01 11.76
CA LYS A 96 -11.71 5.01 12.75
C LYS A 96 -12.27 4.69 14.15
N GLU A 97 -13.53 4.30 14.21
CA GLU A 97 -14.18 3.93 15.47
C GLU A 97 -13.57 2.67 16.06
N LYS A 98 -13.47 1.60 15.27
CA LYS A 98 -12.98 0.30 15.74
C LYS A 98 -11.54 0.34 16.18
N THR A 99 -10.65 0.95 15.39
CA THR A 99 -9.23 1.06 15.76
C THR A 99 -9.00 1.89 17.03
N ALA A 100 -9.83 2.90 17.28
CA ALA A 100 -9.77 3.66 18.53
C ALA A 100 -10.13 2.80 19.76
N ILE A 101 -11.13 1.93 19.63
CA ILE A 101 -11.50 0.98 20.67
C ILE A 101 -10.35 0.01 20.96
N ASP A 102 -9.63 -0.44 19.95
CA ASP A 102 -8.50 -1.37 20.06
C ASP A 102 -7.18 -0.68 20.45
N GLY A 103 -7.20 0.64 20.70
CA GLY A 103 -6.06 1.43 21.14
C GLY A 103 -5.05 1.75 20.05
N LEU A 104 -5.43 1.64 18.77
CA LEU A 104 -4.60 2.12 17.68
C LEU A 104 -4.89 3.60 17.41
N VAL A 105 -3.84 4.36 17.13
CA VAL A 105 -3.93 5.79 16.83
C VAL A 105 -3.94 5.97 15.31
N PRO A 106 -4.92 6.69 14.74
CA PRO A 106 -4.92 7.03 13.33
C PRO A 106 -3.65 7.75 12.91
N ALA A 107 -3.00 7.27 11.84
CA ALA A 107 -1.81 7.88 11.27
C ALA A 107 -2.13 8.62 9.96
N LEU A 108 -3.07 8.11 9.18
CA LEU A 108 -3.53 8.73 7.94
C LEU A 108 -5.02 8.40 7.72
N SER A 109 -5.77 9.37 7.24
CA SER A 109 -7.16 9.16 6.85
C SER A 109 -7.53 10.06 5.67
N THR A 110 -7.92 9.44 4.55
CA THR A 110 -8.45 10.06 3.34
C THR A 110 -9.80 9.41 2.99
N PRO A 111 -10.53 9.84 1.97
CA PRO A 111 -11.76 9.18 1.53
C PRO A 111 -11.59 7.72 1.10
N SER A 112 -10.38 7.32 0.67
CA SER A 112 -10.08 5.97 0.12
C SER A 112 -8.99 5.22 0.87
N LEU A 113 -8.39 5.81 1.91
CA LEU A 113 -7.32 5.18 2.65
C LEU A 113 -7.40 5.55 4.14
N PHE A 114 -7.26 4.53 4.98
CA PHE A 114 -7.13 4.69 6.42
C PHE A 114 -5.94 3.89 6.92
N SER A 115 -5.15 4.45 7.83
CA SER A 115 -4.13 3.70 8.55
C SER A 115 -4.09 4.08 10.02
N ALA A 116 -3.76 3.11 10.87
CA ALA A 116 -3.62 3.29 12.31
C ALA A 116 -2.50 2.40 12.86
N ARG A 117 -1.91 2.80 13.98
CA ARG A 117 -0.81 2.08 14.64
C ARG A 117 -0.76 2.35 16.14
N ASP A 118 -0.09 1.48 16.89
CA ASP A 118 0.22 1.66 18.31
C ASP A 118 1.73 1.67 18.53
N GLY A 119 2.37 2.80 18.52
CA GLY A 119 3.78 2.93 18.86
C GLY A 119 4.76 1.97 18.18
N GLY A 120 4.36 1.27 17.11
CA GLY A 120 5.19 0.39 16.30
C GLY A 120 4.97 -1.11 16.48
N LYS A 121 4.19 -1.55 17.45
CA LYS A 121 3.93 -2.98 17.68
C LYS A 121 2.84 -3.55 16.78
N ARG A 122 1.77 -2.80 16.55
CA ARG A 122 0.65 -3.16 15.69
C ARG A 122 0.41 -2.05 14.68
N SER A 123 0.09 -2.43 13.47
CA SER A 123 -0.25 -1.48 12.41
C SER A 123 -1.30 -2.07 11.50
N MET A 124 -2.15 -1.22 10.94
CA MET A 124 -3.06 -1.60 9.87
C MET A 124 -3.20 -0.47 8.86
N MET A 125 -3.50 -0.84 7.62
CA MET A 125 -3.80 0.07 6.53
C MET A 125 -4.90 -0.54 5.66
N ALA A 126 -6.00 0.18 5.51
CA ALA A 126 -7.10 -0.18 4.64
C ALA A 126 -7.15 0.75 3.42
N VAL A 127 -7.11 0.18 2.24
CA VAL A 127 -7.42 0.85 0.97
C VAL A 127 -8.83 0.47 0.57
N VAL A 128 -9.65 1.46 0.25
CA VAL A 128 -11.08 1.31 -0.01
C VAL A 128 -11.38 1.83 -1.41
N GLU A 129 -11.95 0.98 -2.26
CA GLU A 129 -12.22 1.27 -3.66
C GLU A 129 -13.65 0.87 -4.02
N THR A 130 -14.27 1.62 -4.93
CA THR A 130 -15.53 1.20 -5.54
C THR A 130 -15.24 0.31 -6.75
N ALA A 131 -15.70 -0.92 -6.71
CA ALA A 131 -15.50 -1.90 -7.77
C ALA A 131 -16.81 -2.59 -8.12
N ARG A 132 -17.24 -2.50 -9.37
CA ARG A 132 -18.44 -3.20 -9.91
C ARG A 132 -19.72 -3.00 -9.08
N GLY A 133 -19.90 -1.79 -8.52
CA GLY A 133 -21.11 -1.45 -7.74
C GLY A 133 -21.06 -1.92 -6.28
N ALA A 134 -19.94 -2.42 -5.81
CA ALA A 134 -19.66 -2.75 -4.41
C ALA A 134 -18.40 -2.00 -3.94
N THR A 135 -18.19 -1.96 -2.65
CA THR A 135 -16.95 -1.45 -2.06
C THR A 135 -16.00 -2.62 -1.83
N LYS A 136 -14.82 -2.53 -2.42
CA LYS A 136 -13.71 -3.45 -2.19
C LYS A 136 -12.74 -2.85 -1.17
N VAL A 137 -12.35 -3.64 -0.20
CA VAL A 137 -11.39 -3.25 0.84
C VAL A 137 -10.18 -4.17 0.77
N THR A 138 -9.00 -3.58 0.68
CA THR A 138 -7.72 -4.27 0.86
C THR A 138 -7.09 -3.79 2.15
N LEU A 139 -7.01 -4.65 3.14
CA LEU A 139 -6.46 -4.35 4.45
C LEU A 139 -5.16 -5.11 4.63
N ASN A 140 -4.08 -4.37 4.89
CA ASN A 140 -2.79 -4.91 5.29
C ASN A 140 -2.58 -4.64 6.78
N TRP A 141 -2.01 -5.60 7.48
CA TRP A 141 -1.72 -5.49 8.90
C TRP A 141 -0.35 -6.07 9.25
N GLY A 142 0.19 -5.64 10.37
CA GLY A 142 1.43 -6.18 10.94
C GLY A 142 1.40 -6.10 12.45
N ARG A 143 2.06 -7.07 13.11
CA ARG A 143 2.25 -7.10 14.55
C ARG A 143 3.61 -7.71 14.92
N ASP A 144 4.13 -7.31 16.07
CA ASP A 144 5.22 -8.03 16.72
C ASP A 144 4.66 -9.27 17.42
N THR A 145 5.43 -10.38 17.43
CA THR A 145 5.05 -11.69 18.01
C THR A 145 5.98 -12.08 19.14
#